data_9b5366f1ba5d545ed065f4e6897dc4c8
#
_entry.id   9b5366f1ba5d545ed065f4e6897dc4c8
#
_cell.length_a   1.000
_cell.length_b   1.000
_cell.length_c   1.000
_cell.angle_alpha   90.00
_cell.angle_beta   90.00
_cell.angle_gamma   90.00
#
_symmetry.space_group_name_H-M   'P 1'
#
loop_
_entity.id
_entity.type
_entity.pdbx_description
1 polymer ?
#
loop_
_entity_poly.entity_id
_entity_poly.type
_entity_poly.pdbx_seq_one_letter_code
_entity_poly.pdbx_strand_id
1 'polypeptide(L)'
;LAEVVEATSGRALACNGTVCLNEALPNPTGYDDDTWPNGEWMEIYNTGITPVDGLHWKLVNKASKTLEFNSSSIVGYQAGNSSSWTIQPGDYMVIARNGYANFYLTNTNDYITMEDSSGNVIDQASWNSSSSGYSLEEDPAGPTNDWVSTNSPTPGSVNSASAGVVPSDLRISEVMANPWPSEDNASWPGGEWVEIWNSGQSDLDLTGWSITDN
;
A
#
# COMPACT_ATOMS: atom_id res chain seq x y z
N LEU A 1 10.51 16.21 -25.29
CA LEU A 1 9.67 17.21 -24.66
C LEU A 1 8.78 16.42 -23.70
N ALA A 2 9.15 16.43 -22.41
CA ALA A 2 8.32 15.88 -21.37
C ALA A 2 7.13 16.83 -21.19
N GLU A 3 5.94 16.32 -21.38
CA GLU A 3 4.72 17.05 -21.12
C GLU A 3 4.53 17.15 -19.60
N VAL A 4 4.68 18.34 -19.07
CA VAL A 4 4.33 18.63 -17.67
C VAL A 4 2.82 18.67 -17.64
N VAL A 5 2.20 17.61 -17.19
CA VAL A 5 0.77 17.61 -16.86
C VAL A 5 0.62 18.39 -15.57
N GLU A 6 0.12 19.62 -15.65
CA GLU A 6 -0.26 20.39 -14.48
C GLU A 6 -1.37 19.63 -13.75
N ALA A 7 -1.09 19.28 -12.50
CA ALA A 7 -2.05 18.63 -11.59
C ALA A 7 -3.19 19.63 -11.30
N THR A 8 -4.24 19.58 -12.08
CA THR A 8 -5.51 20.22 -11.71
C THR A 8 -6.22 19.31 -10.72
N SER A 9 -6.30 19.76 -9.49
CA SER A 9 -7.12 19.22 -8.38
C SER A 9 -6.91 17.75 -8.00
N GLY A 10 -5.98 17.50 -7.08
CA GLY A 10 -6.13 16.45 -6.05
C GLY A 10 -6.29 14.99 -6.50
N ARG A 11 -5.83 14.62 -7.71
CA ARG A 11 -5.85 13.23 -8.17
C ARG A 11 -4.43 12.68 -8.09
N ALA A 12 -4.23 11.68 -7.26
CA ALA A 12 -3.13 10.76 -7.48
C ALA A 12 -3.29 10.13 -8.87
N LEU A 13 -2.22 10.08 -9.65
CA LEU A 13 -2.24 9.31 -10.89
C LEU A 13 -2.35 7.85 -10.51
N ALA A 14 -3.21 7.09 -11.20
CA ALA A 14 -3.22 5.65 -11.04
C ALA A 14 -1.81 5.12 -11.23
N CYS A 15 -1.37 4.23 -10.34
CA CYS A 15 -0.07 3.59 -10.45
C CYS A 15 0.09 2.96 -11.83
N ASN A 16 1.03 3.48 -12.63
CA ASN A 16 1.29 2.99 -13.99
C ASN A 16 2.36 1.90 -14.03
N GLY A 17 2.94 1.59 -12.87
CA GLY A 17 4.04 0.64 -12.74
C GLY A 17 3.63 -0.64 -12.03
N THR A 18 4.59 -1.52 -11.86
CA THR A 18 4.48 -2.71 -11.02
C THR A 18 4.77 -2.42 -9.54
N VAL A 19 5.34 -1.27 -9.23
CA VAL A 19 5.57 -0.80 -7.84
C VAL A 19 4.88 0.54 -7.66
N CYS A 20 4.07 0.64 -6.64
CA CYS A 20 3.22 1.78 -6.35
C CYS A 20 3.53 2.38 -4.98
N LEU A 21 3.33 3.69 -4.84
CA LEU A 21 3.21 4.34 -3.54
C LEU A 21 1.92 3.82 -2.88
N ASN A 22 1.99 3.35 -1.63
CA ASN A 22 0.89 2.66 -0.97
C ASN A 22 0.38 3.38 0.27
N GLU A 23 1.26 3.87 1.11
CA GLU A 23 0.91 4.58 2.35
C GLU A 23 1.94 5.66 2.65
N ALA A 24 1.53 6.72 3.34
CA ALA A 24 2.39 7.82 3.79
C ALA A 24 2.03 8.26 5.19
N LEU A 25 3.02 8.58 6.02
CA LEU A 25 2.85 9.30 7.29
C LEU A 25 3.56 10.66 7.22
N PRO A 26 2.90 11.71 6.69
CA PRO A 26 3.54 13.03 6.57
C PRO A 26 3.57 13.82 7.88
N ASN A 27 2.73 13.49 8.86
CA ASN A 27 2.55 14.24 10.09
C ASN A 27 2.53 13.30 11.29
N PRO A 28 3.68 12.75 11.68
CA PRO A 28 3.78 11.88 12.85
C PRO A 28 3.38 12.61 14.14
N THR A 29 3.14 11.89 15.23
CA THR A 29 2.85 12.49 16.54
C THR A 29 4.09 13.05 17.24
N GLY A 30 5.29 12.64 16.80
CA GLY A 30 6.59 13.10 17.28
C GLY A 30 7.21 14.16 16.38
N TYR A 31 8.54 14.19 16.32
CA TYR A 31 9.25 15.03 15.37
C TYR A 31 9.26 14.39 13.98
N ASP A 32 9.10 15.21 12.95
CA ASP A 32 9.07 14.74 11.56
C ASP A 32 10.34 13.97 11.15
N ASP A 33 11.49 14.33 11.74
CA ASP A 33 12.78 13.69 11.47
C ASP A 33 13.19 12.62 12.51
N ASP A 34 12.27 12.20 13.38
CA ASP A 34 12.53 11.08 14.27
C ASP A 34 12.91 9.81 13.48
N THR A 35 13.63 8.93 14.17
CA THR A 35 13.94 7.61 13.62
C THR A 35 12.69 6.76 13.53
N TRP A 36 12.67 5.87 12.55
CA TRP A 36 11.62 4.86 12.40
C TRP A 36 11.32 4.15 13.74
N PRO A 37 10.04 3.91 14.09
CA PRO A 37 8.80 4.19 13.34
C PRO A 37 8.14 5.56 13.66
N ASN A 38 8.81 6.47 14.36
CA ASN A 38 8.19 7.65 14.96
C ASN A 38 8.21 8.90 14.07
N GLY A 39 9.05 8.94 13.03
CA GLY A 39 9.17 10.04 12.09
C GLY A 39 8.37 9.84 10.80
N GLU A 40 8.58 10.72 9.83
CA GLU A 40 7.96 10.64 8.49
C GLU A 40 8.43 9.43 7.69
N TRP A 41 7.50 8.81 6.98
CA TRP A 41 7.79 7.69 6.09
C TRP A 41 6.79 7.59 4.93
N MET A 42 7.20 6.86 3.91
CA MET A 42 6.39 6.41 2.78
C MET A 42 6.51 4.89 2.66
N GLU A 43 5.47 4.26 2.19
CA GLU A 43 5.48 2.85 1.84
C GLU A 43 5.21 2.67 0.37
N ILE A 44 5.85 1.66 -0.20
CA ILE A 44 5.62 1.20 -1.56
C ILE A 44 5.22 -0.28 -1.54
N TYR A 45 4.49 -0.68 -2.56
CA TYR A 45 3.96 -2.03 -2.74
C TYR A 45 4.25 -2.56 -4.14
N ASN A 46 4.73 -3.79 -4.25
CA ASN A 46 4.92 -4.44 -5.55
C ASN A 46 3.65 -5.20 -5.96
N THR A 47 2.86 -4.60 -6.83
CA THR A 47 1.64 -5.17 -7.41
C THR A 47 1.92 -6.18 -8.53
N GLY A 48 3.18 -6.28 -8.98
CA GLY A 48 3.58 -7.11 -10.10
C GLY A 48 3.78 -8.59 -9.72
N ILE A 49 4.20 -9.37 -10.72
CA ILE A 49 4.47 -10.81 -10.58
C ILE A 49 5.97 -11.14 -10.59
N THR A 50 6.82 -10.13 -10.65
CA THR A 50 8.28 -10.28 -10.65
C THR A 50 8.91 -9.42 -9.56
N PRO A 51 10.03 -9.87 -8.95
CA PRO A 51 10.81 -9.04 -8.03
C PRO A 51 11.33 -7.77 -8.73
N VAL A 52 11.37 -6.66 -8.00
CA VAL A 52 11.87 -5.37 -8.48
C VAL A 52 13.02 -4.92 -7.58
N ASP A 53 14.13 -4.50 -8.19
CA ASP A 53 15.25 -3.89 -7.46
C ASP A 53 15.02 -2.38 -7.35
N GLY A 54 14.78 -1.90 -6.14
CA GLY A 54 14.56 -0.50 -5.81
C GLY A 54 15.84 0.25 -5.38
N LEU A 55 17.03 -0.35 -5.52
CA LEU A 55 18.27 0.31 -5.13
C LEU A 55 18.49 1.61 -5.95
N HIS A 56 18.85 2.70 -5.25
CA HIS A 56 19.02 4.03 -5.82
C HIS A 56 17.77 4.67 -6.44
N TRP A 57 16.60 4.08 -6.22
CA TRP A 57 15.36 4.81 -6.44
C TRP A 57 15.28 5.97 -5.45
N LYS A 58 14.40 6.91 -5.68
CA LYS A 58 14.26 8.06 -4.79
C LYS A 58 12.82 8.57 -4.72
N LEU A 59 12.48 9.13 -3.58
CA LEU A 59 11.34 10.00 -3.43
C LEU A 59 11.79 11.45 -3.69
N VAL A 60 10.98 12.20 -4.39
CA VAL A 60 11.19 13.62 -4.68
C VAL A 60 9.96 14.39 -4.23
N ASN A 61 10.12 15.30 -3.26
CA ASN A 61 9.00 16.12 -2.78
C ASN A 61 8.79 17.38 -3.63
N LYS A 62 7.70 18.08 -3.39
CA LYS A 62 7.32 19.34 -4.06
C LYS A 62 8.42 20.41 -4.07
N ALA A 63 9.28 20.42 -3.05
CA ALA A 63 10.42 21.34 -2.95
C ALA A 63 11.69 20.81 -3.67
N SER A 64 11.57 19.76 -4.47
CA SER A 64 12.68 19.09 -5.16
C SER A 64 13.75 18.55 -4.20
N LYS A 65 13.35 18.17 -2.97
CA LYS A 65 14.21 17.45 -2.04
C LYS A 65 14.06 15.96 -2.28
N THR A 66 15.17 15.24 -2.13
CA THR A 66 15.24 13.82 -2.46
C THR A 66 15.55 12.97 -1.24
N LEU A 67 14.91 11.81 -1.15
CA LEU A 67 15.25 10.74 -0.23
C LEU A 67 15.57 9.49 -1.07
N GLU A 68 16.86 9.14 -1.12
CA GLU A 68 17.32 7.98 -1.87
C GLU A 68 17.04 6.68 -1.10
N PHE A 69 16.66 5.63 -1.81
CA PHE A 69 16.49 4.29 -1.26
C PHE A 69 17.87 3.66 -1.02
N ASN A 70 18.26 3.59 0.23
CA ASN A 70 19.54 3.07 0.68
C ASN A 70 19.43 2.48 2.10
N SER A 71 20.54 1.96 2.64
CA SER A 71 20.56 1.30 3.96
C SER A 71 20.14 2.19 5.13
N SER A 72 20.06 3.50 4.97
CA SER A 72 19.64 4.43 6.01
C SER A 72 18.17 4.78 5.94
N SER A 73 17.56 4.73 4.76
CA SER A 73 16.17 5.12 4.51
C SER A 73 15.22 3.92 4.41
N ILE A 74 15.69 2.77 3.93
CA ILE A 74 14.89 1.54 3.95
C ILE A 74 14.96 0.93 5.35
N VAL A 75 13.83 0.93 6.05
CA VAL A 75 13.79 0.61 7.49
C VAL A 75 13.12 -0.72 7.82
N GLY A 76 12.78 -1.50 6.81
CA GLY A 76 12.22 -2.83 7.00
C GLY A 76 10.74 -2.90 6.67
N TYR A 77 10.25 -4.03 6.59
CA TYR A 77 9.05 -4.65 6.06
C TYR A 77 9.22 -5.10 4.63
N GLN A 78 10.05 -6.12 4.59
CA GLN A 78 9.88 -7.18 3.59
C GLN A 78 9.49 -8.40 4.38
N ALA A 79 8.53 -9.14 3.92
CA ALA A 79 8.29 -10.47 4.43
C ALA A 79 9.59 -11.29 4.27
N GLY A 80 10.47 -11.22 5.28
CA GLY A 80 11.63 -12.10 5.43
C GLY A 80 13.04 -11.55 5.22
N ASN A 81 13.29 -10.30 4.80
CA ASN A 81 14.69 -9.84 4.69
C ASN A 81 14.88 -8.32 4.77
N SER A 82 15.28 -7.83 5.92
CA SER A 82 15.51 -6.41 6.23
C SER A 82 16.74 -5.78 5.55
N SER A 83 17.43 -6.47 4.65
CA SER A 83 18.64 -5.99 3.99
C SER A 83 18.62 -6.12 2.45
N SER A 84 17.50 -6.49 1.87
CA SER A 84 17.35 -6.58 0.43
C SER A 84 16.70 -5.33 -0.14
N TRP A 85 17.26 -4.80 -1.23
CA TRP A 85 16.69 -3.72 -2.06
C TRP A 85 15.58 -4.25 -2.98
N THR A 86 15.41 -5.56 -3.02
CA THR A 86 14.47 -6.26 -3.88
C THR A 86 13.12 -6.36 -3.22
N ILE A 87 12.10 -5.83 -3.86
CA ILE A 87 10.70 -5.91 -3.44
C ILE A 87 10.09 -7.11 -4.16
N GLN A 88 9.75 -8.18 -3.42
CA GLN A 88 9.12 -9.35 -4.01
C GLN A 88 7.67 -9.04 -4.45
N PRO A 89 7.08 -9.82 -5.36
CA PRO A 89 5.65 -9.72 -5.67
C PRO A 89 4.79 -9.83 -4.41
N GLY A 90 3.89 -8.86 -4.21
CA GLY A 90 3.02 -8.80 -3.04
C GLY A 90 3.67 -8.25 -1.75
N ASP A 91 4.96 -7.86 -1.81
CA ASP A 91 5.66 -7.29 -0.65
C ASP A 91 5.55 -5.78 -0.58
N TYR A 92 5.69 -5.27 0.64
CA TYR A 92 5.77 -3.86 0.98
C TYR A 92 7.21 -3.46 1.33
N MET A 93 7.55 -2.20 1.12
CA MET A 93 8.82 -1.63 1.58
C MET A 93 8.57 -0.24 2.15
N VAL A 94 9.03 0.00 3.38
CA VAL A 94 8.95 1.31 4.02
C VAL A 94 10.23 2.08 3.86
N ILE A 95 10.10 3.31 3.37
CA ILE A 95 11.17 4.28 3.19
C ILE A 95 10.93 5.41 4.18
N ALA A 96 11.75 5.49 5.23
CA ALA A 96 11.64 6.49 6.27
C ALA A 96 12.69 7.58 6.11
N ARG A 97 12.32 8.80 6.52
CA ARG A 97 13.26 9.92 6.65
C ARG A 97 14.39 9.60 7.63
N ASN A 98 14.08 8.94 8.75
CA ASN A 98 15.02 8.32 9.67
C ASN A 98 16.18 9.24 10.11
N GLY A 99 15.85 10.49 10.51
CA GLY A 99 16.83 11.51 10.93
C GLY A 99 17.42 12.34 9.78
N TYR A 100 17.06 12.08 8.52
CA TYR A 100 17.62 12.82 7.38
C TYR A 100 16.96 14.19 7.23
N ALA A 101 17.67 15.26 7.60
CA ALA A 101 17.13 16.60 7.69
C ALA A 101 16.82 17.28 6.34
N ASN A 102 17.42 16.81 5.24
CA ASN A 102 17.28 17.46 3.93
C ASN A 102 16.04 17.04 3.12
N PHE A 103 15.30 16.04 3.59
CA PHE A 103 14.03 15.62 3.02
C PHE A 103 12.93 15.82 4.06
N TYR A 104 11.72 16.10 3.61
CA TYR A 104 10.54 16.24 4.46
C TYR A 104 9.27 16.08 3.63
N LEU A 105 8.20 15.67 4.29
CA LEU A 105 6.85 15.66 3.77
C LEU A 105 6.10 16.86 4.37
N THR A 106 5.42 17.65 3.54
CA THR A 106 4.66 18.79 4.03
C THR A 106 3.26 18.34 4.46
N ASN A 107 2.80 18.78 5.64
CA ASN A 107 1.50 18.39 6.18
C ASN A 107 0.31 18.91 5.37
N THR A 108 0.54 19.84 4.46
CA THR A 108 -0.52 20.46 3.63
C THR A 108 -0.02 20.74 2.22
N ASN A 109 -0.88 20.46 1.23
CA ASN A 109 -0.63 20.77 -0.18
C ASN A 109 0.72 20.27 -0.71
N ASP A 110 1.03 19.01 -0.44
CA ASP A 110 2.26 18.37 -0.93
C ASP A 110 1.97 17.33 -2.00
N TYR A 111 3.03 16.96 -2.72
CA TYR A 111 3.08 15.79 -3.56
C TYR A 111 4.45 15.13 -3.48
N ILE A 112 4.48 13.83 -3.69
CA ILE A 112 5.68 13.02 -3.78
C ILE A 112 5.70 12.33 -5.12
N THR A 113 6.86 12.36 -5.78
CA THR A 113 7.14 11.56 -6.97
C THR A 113 8.14 10.48 -6.59
N MET A 114 7.86 9.24 -6.97
CA MET A 114 8.82 8.14 -6.92
C MET A 114 9.50 7.99 -8.27
N GLU A 115 10.82 8.01 -8.27
CA GLU A 115 11.63 7.88 -9.48
C GLU A 115 12.56 6.68 -9.38
N ASP A 116 12.79 5.99 -10.50
CA ASP A 116 13.79 4.94 -10.60
C ASP A 116 15.24 5.48 -10.55
N SER A 117 16.23 4.59 -10.59
CA SER A 117 17.66 4.95 -10.61
C SER A 117 18.09 5.75 -11.85
N SER A 118 17.29 5.74 -12.90
CA SER A 118 17.51 6.51 -14.13
C SER A 118 16.80 7.87 -14.13
N GLY A 119 15.96 8.13 -13.13
CA GLY A 119 15.17 9.34 -12.99
C GLY A 119 13.83 9.30 -13.74
N ASN A 120 13.37 8.12 -14.16
CA ASN A 120 12.03 7.98 -14.71
C ASN A 120 11.01 7.97 -13.56
N VAL A 121 9.91 8.69 -13.74
CA VAL A 121 8.80 8.67 -12.79
C VAL A 121 8.11 7.31 -12.84
N ILE A 122 8.03 6.66 -11.69
CA ILE A 122 7.35 5.38 -11.49
C ILE A 122 5.93 5.64 -11.00
N ASP A 123 5.76 6.52 -10.00
CA ASP A 123 4.48 6.83 -9.39
C ASP A 123 4.49 8.20 -8.72
N GLN A 124 3.29 8.72 -8.40
CA GLN A 124 3.13 10.00 -7.74
C GLN A 124 1.92 9.97 -6.80
N ALA A 125 2.09 10.49 -5.59
CA ALA A 125 1.03 10.72 -4.62
C ALA A 125 0.92 12.21 -4.27
N SER A 126 -0.29 12.67 -3.93
CA SER A 126 -0.51 14.04 -3.48
C SER A 126 -1.60 14.11 -2.42
N TRP A 127 -1.51 15.09 -1.55
CA TRP A 127 -2.52 15.34 -0.51
C TRP A 127 -2.69 16.82 -0.23
N ASN A 128 -3.89 17.19 0.21
CA ASN A 128 -4.22 18.55 0.63
C ASN A 128 -3.91 18.81 2.10
N SER A 129 -4.08 17.80 2.96
CA SER A 129 -3.80 17.88 4.39
C SER A 129 -3.56 16.49 4.99
N SER A 130 -2.76 16.45 6.07
CA SER A 130 -2.62 15.28 6.93
C SER A 130 -2.81 15.68 8.39
N SER A 131 -3.50 14.84 9.15
CA SER A 131 -3.69 15.03 10.59
C SER A 131 -2.53 14.39 11.36
N SER A 132 -2.18 14.95 12.53
CA SER A 132 -1.10 14.40 13.35
C SER A 132 -1.39 12.95 13.77
N GLY A 133 -0.46 12.05 13.48
CA GLY A 133 -0.56 10.61 13.75
C GLY A 133 -1.43 9.83 12.79
N TYR A 134 -1.97 10.48 11.76
CA TYR A 134 -2.75 9.82 10.71
C TYR A 134 -1.88 9.57 9.50
N SER A 135 -1.94 8.36 8.96
CA SER A 135 -1.42 8.08 7.64
C SER A 135 -2.43 8.43 6.54
N LEU A 136 -1.91 8.49 5.36
CA LEU A 136 -2.65 8.60 4.11
C LEU A 136 -2.41 7.30 3.36
N GLU A 137 -3.46 6.59 3.01
CA GLU A 137 -3.40 5.30 2.34
C GLU A 137 -3.99 5.43 0.93
N GLU A 138 -3.36 4.77 -0.05
CA GLU A 138 -4.00 4.58 -1.34
C GLU A 138 -5.22 3.69 -1.16
N ASP A 139 -6.37 4.12 -1.67
CA ASP A 139 -7.59 3.30 -1.73
C ASP A 139 -7.75 2.69 -3.12
N PRO A 140 -7.30 1.44 -3.32
CA PRO A 140 -7.38 0.77 -4.63
C PRO A 140 -8.82 0.43 -5.03
N ALA A 141 -9.77 0.49 -4.10
CA ALA A 141 -11.19 0.26 -4.37
C ALA A 141 -11.92 1.54 -4.77
N GLY A 142 -11.32 2.69 -4.55
CA GLY A 142 -11.84 3.97 -5.01
C GLY A 142 -11.77 4.06 -6.55
N PRO A 143 -12.76 4.67 -7.21
CA PRO A 143 -12.76 4.81 -8.66
C PRO A 143 -11.64 5.71 -9.19
N THR A 144 -10.80 6.26 -8.33
CA THR A 144 -9.84 7.33 -8.62
C THR A 144 -8.47 7.15 -7.96
N ASN A 145 -8.18 6.03 -7.32
CA ASN A 145 -6.96 5.86 -6.50
C ASN A 145 -6.79 7.03 -5.52
N ASP A 146 -7.85 7.40 -4.83
CA ASP A 146 -7.82 8.50 -3.87
C ASP A 146 -7.03 8.09 -2.62
N TRP A 147 -6.24 9.00 -2.11
CA TRP A 147 -5.55 8.82 -0.85
C TRP A 147 -6.49 9.18 0.30
N VAL A 148 -6.78 8.21 1.15
CA VAL A 148 -7.68 8.35 2.29
C VAL A 148 -6.89 8.44 3.60
N SER A 149 -7.40 9.22 4.55
CA SER A 149 -6.74 9.40 5.85
C SER A 149 -7.24 8.37 6.85
N THR A 150 -6.32 7.71 7.55
CA THR A 150 -6.62 6.74 8.62
C THR A 150 -5.83 7.03 9.89
N ASN A 151 -6.43 6.74 11.04
CA ASN A 151 -5.75 6.80 12.34
C ASN A 151 -5.11 5.46 12.75
N SER A 152 -5.07 4.52 11.84
CA SER A 152 -4.49 3.19 12.02
C SER A 152 -3.47 2.91 10.91
N PRO A 153 -2.28 3.54 10.96
CA PRO A 153 -1.23 3.25 9.99
C PRO A 153 -0.90 1.76 9.92
N THR A 154 -0.69 1.25 8.71
CA THR A 154 -0.51 -0.19 8.43
C THR A 154 0.82 -0.52 7.77
N PRO A 155 1.96 0.06 8.16
CA PRO A 155 3.22 -0.16 7.48
C PRO A 155 3.60 -1.65 7.44
N GLY A 156 3.91 -2.15 6.25
CA GLY A 156 4.23 -3.57 5.99
C GLY A 156 3.01 -4.46 5.82
N SER A 157 1.83 -3.90 5.69
CA SER A 157 0.56 -4.64 5.65
C SER A 157 -0.42 -4.02 4.67
N VAL A 158 -1.50 -4.75 4.41
CA VAL A 158 -2.62 -4.23 3.59
C VAL A 158 -3.21 -2.99 4.24
N ASN A 159 -3.43 -1.95 3.46
CA ASN A 159 -4.04 -0.70 3.91
C ASN A 159 -5.36 -0.91 4.64
N SER A 160 -5.59 -0.16 5.71
CA SER A 160 -6.83 -0.23 6.50
C SER A 160 -8.05 0.21 5.70
N ALA A 161 -7.89 1.15 4.77
CA ALA A 161 -8.92 1.57 3.84
C ALA A 161 -9.34 0.44 2.89
N SER A 162 -8.41 -0.47 2.58
CA SER A 162 -8.68 -1.67 1.77
C SER A 162 -9.17 -2.84 2.61
N ALA A 163 -9.00 -2.79 3.93
CA ALA A 163 -9.47 -3.83 4.84
C ALA A 163 -11.01 -3.85 4.85
N GLY A 164 -11.58 -4.88 4.30
CA GLY A 164 -13.04 -5.05 4.16
C GLY A 164 -13.60 -4.70 2.78
N VAL A 165 -12.77 -4.23 1.86
CA VAL A 165 -13.14 -4.17 0.45
C VAL A 165 -13.00 -5.57 -0.14
N VAL A 166 -14.12 -6.18 -0.44
CA VAL A 166 -14.12 -7.45 -1.18
C VAL A 166 -13.62 -7.15 -2.60
N PRO A 167 -12.47 -7.72 -3.04
CA PRO A 167 -12.05 -7.56 -4.41
C PRO A 167 -13.19 -7.91 -5.37
N SER A 168 -13.39 -7.14 -6.43
CA SER A 168 -14.47 -7.36 -7.41
C SER A 168 -14.44 -8.78 -8.01
N ASP A 169 -13.29 -9.41 -7.94
CA ASP A 169 -13.03 -10.73 -8.47
C ASP A 169 -13.26 -11.86 -7.46
N LEU A 170 -13.45 -11.54 -6.17
CA LEU A 170 -13.79 -12.52 -5.14
C LEU A 170 -15.31 -12.59 -4.96
N ARG A 171 -15.84 -13.80 -5.05
CA ARG A 171 -17.30 -14.03 -4.95
C ARG A 171 -17.56 -15.29 -4.16
N ILE A 172 -18.67 -15.30 -3.43
CA ILE A 172 -19.31 -16.54 -3.01
C ILE A 172 -19.93 -17.14 -4.28
N SER A 173 -19.46 -18.29 -4.70
CA SER A 173 -19.92 -18.97 -5.92
C SER A 173 -21.02 -19.98 -5.62
N GLU A 174 -20.95 -20.62 -4.47
CA GLU A 174 -21.95 -21.62 -4.07
C GLU A 174 -22.09 -21.69 -2.55
N VAL A 175 -23.27 -22.00 -2.09
CA VAL A 175 -23.59 -22.23 -0.68
C VAL A 175 -24.41 -23.49 -0.54
N MET A 176 -23.97 -24.43 0.28
CA MET A 176 -24.74 -25.61 0.71
C MET A 176 -25.21 -25.36 2.14
N ALA A 177 -26.42 -24.83 2.30
CA ALA A 177 -26.96 -24.47 3.61
C ALA A 177 -27.82 -25.59 4.23
N ASN A 178 -28.20 -26.62 3.48
CA ASN A 178 -29.03 -27.72 3.97
C ASN A 178 -28.69 -29.02 3.23
N PRO A 179 -27.60 -29.68 3.60
CA PRO A 179 -27.18 -30.93 2.96
C PRO A 179 -28.05 -32.11 3.40
N TRP A 180 -28.30 -33.07 2.48
CA TRP A 180 -28.97 -34.32 2.78
C TRP A 180 -27.96 -35.44 3.04
N PRO A 181 -28.11 -36.33 4.04
CA PRO A 181 -29.23 -36.48 4.96
C PRO A 181 -29.06 -35.83 6.36
N SER A 182 -27.99 -35.16 6.64
CA SER A 182 -27.79 -34.58 7.98
C SER A 182 -26.86 -33.35 7.94
N GLU A 183 -27.31 -32.31 8.63
CA GLU A 183 -26.67 -30.98 8.61
C GLU A 183 -25.48 -30.84 9.56
N ASP A 184 -25.52 -31.50 10.73
CA ASP A 184 -24.79 -31.02 11.89
C ASP A 184 -23.40 -31.64 12.11
N ASN A 185 -22.98 -32.67 11.42
CA ASN A 185 -21.70 -33.34 11.72
C ASN A 185 -21.04 -34.04 10.52
N ALA A 186 -21.45 -33.77 9.31
CA ALA A 186 -20.83 -34.41 8.15
C ALA A 186 -19.56 -33.64 7.74
N SER A 187 -18.48 -34.38 7.54
CA SER A 187 -17.28 -33.82 6.92
C SER A 187 -17.54 -33.48 5.45
N TRP A 188 -16.84 -32.47 4.95
CA TRP A 188 -16.89 -32.13 3.54
C TRP A 188 -16.75 -33.38 2.66
N PRO A 189 -17.53 -33.54 1.59
CA PRO A 189 -18.55 -32.61 1.05
C PRO A 189 -19.96 -32.81 1.60
N GLY A 190 -20.18 -33.56 2.65
CA GLY A 190 -21.49 -33.97 3.12
C GLY A 190 -22.15 -33.03 4.15
N GLY A 191 -21.45 -31.99 4.63
CA GLY A 191 -21.96 -30.98 5.55
C GLY A 191 -22.26 -29.66 4.85
N GLU A 192 -22.54 -28.62 5.65
CA GLU A 192 -22.69 -27.24 5.18
C GLU A 192 -21.33 -26.70 4.71
N TRP A 193 -21.34 -25.92 3.64
CA TRP A 193 -20.14 -25.28 3.13
C TRP A 193 -20.46 -24.05 2.28
N VAL A 194 -19.46 -23.21 2.13
CA VAL A 194 -19.45 -22.04 1.24
C VAL A 194 -18.25 -22.16 0.31
N GLU A 195 -18.48 -22.03 -0.98
CA GLU A 195 -17.42 -21.94 -1.98
C GLU A 195 -17.11 -20.48 -2.30
N ILE A 196 -15.85 -20.14 -2.25
CA ILE A 196 -15.35 -18.83 -2.63
C ILE A 196 -14.57 -19.00 -3.93
N TRP A 197 -14.93 -18.20 -4.93
CA TRP A 197 -14.29 -18.17 -6.22
C TRP A 197 -13.57 -16.87 -6.47
N ASN A 198 -12.27 -16.96 -6.78
CA ASN A 198 -11.47 -15.87 -7.30
C ASN A 198 -11.51 -15.90 -8.82
N SER A 199 -12.25 -14.96 -9.44
CA SER A 199 -12.33 -14.81 -10.90
C SER A 199 -11.18 -14.00 -11.48
N GLY A 200 -10.32 -13.40 -10.63
CA GLY A 200 -9.14 -12.66 -11.01
C GLY A 200 -7.98 -13.55 -11.48
N GLN A 201 -6.92 -12.90 -11.94
CA GLN A 201 -5.71 -13.59 -12.44
C GLN A 201 -4.61 -13.65 -11.39
N SER A 202 -4.80 -13.03 -10.24
CA SER A 202 -3.84 -12.98 -9.14
C SER A 202 -4.36 -13.77 -7.94
N ASP A 203 -3.45 -14.35 -7.18
CA ASP A 203 -3.77 -14.97 -5.90
C ASP A 203 -4.25 -13.88 -4.92
N LEU A 204 -5.24 -14.22 -4.10
CA LEU A 204 -5.76 -13.35 -3.06
C LEU A 204 -5.44 -13.95 -1.69
N ASP A 205 -4.84 -13.15 -0.82
CA ASP A 205 -4.63 -13.52 0.58
C ASP A 205 -5.93 -13.30 1.36
N LEU A 206 -6.49 -14.38 1.90
CA LEU A 206 -7.69 -14.38 2.73
C LEU A 206 -7.37 -14.47 4.22
N THR A 207 -6.13 -14.25 4.64
CA THR A 207 -5.74 -14.27 6.04
C THR A 207 -6.53 -13.23 6.83
N GLY A 208 -7.19 -13.66 7.90
CA GLY A 208 -8.00 -12.78 8.75
C GLY A 208 -9.42 -12.51 8.24
N TRP A 209 -9.81 -13.06 7.10
CA TRP A 209 -11.20 -13.00 6.63
C TRP A 209 -12.09 -13.97 7.40
N SER A 210 -13.33 -13.64 7.55
CA SER A 210 -14.35 -14.50 8.16
C SER A 210 -15.64 -14.46 7.36
N ILE A 211 -16.37 -15.55 7.40
CA ILE A 211 -17.75 -15.62 6.90
C ILE A 211 -18.65 -15.65 8.12
N THR A 212 -19.65 -14.77 8.15
CA THR A 212 -20.65 -14.71 9.23
C THR A 212 -22.04 -14.76 8.61
N ASP A 213 -22.96 -15.48 9.26
CA ASP A 213 -24.39 -15.36 9.03
C ASP A 213 -25.04 -14.43 10.09
N ASN A 214 -26.22 -13.97 9.83
CA ASN A 214 -27.02 -13.12 10.73
C ASN A 214 -28.12 -13.92 11.42
#